data_6f3ecb6a25c13f3152f5b1acfd8191ad
#
_entry.id   6f3ecb6a25c13f3152f5b1acfd8191ad
#
_cell.length_a   1.000
_cell.length_b   1.000
_cell.length_c   1.000
_cell.angle_alpha   90.00
_cell.angle_beta   90.00
_cell.angle_gamma   90.00
#
_symmetry.space_group_name_H-M   'P 1'
#
loop_
_entity.id
_entity.type
_entity.pdbx_description
1 polymer ?
#
loop_
_entity_poly.entity_id
_entity_poly.type
_entity_poly.pdbx_seq_one_letter_code
_entity_poly.pdbx_strand_id
1 'polypeptide(L)'
;MEYRIQSTGELKTQGEVRRMHSNTSLPRVWGANVCASLGIDPVLITPKPETTGYTQAVRDGVTQDANGNWVQAWKVVDMFSDYTDDEGTLVTKTDQENDYQARLNGEAAASVRTQRDKLLAESDWVTVKAVDQNAQDSLGIQVPQVWLDYRQALRDITSHANFPYLQDADWPVKP
;
A
#
# COMPACT_ATOMS: atom_id res chain seq x y z
N MET A 1 0.32 -1.00 23.11
CA MET A 1 -0.93 -0.53 23.72
C MET A 1 -0.67 0.88 24.24
N GLU A 2 -1.58 1.79 24.00
CA GLU A 2 -1.55 3.17 24.47
C GLU A 2 -2.49 3.34 25.67
N TYR A 3 -2.18 4.28 26.52
CA TYR A 3 -2.96 4.64 27.70
C TYR A 3 -3.13 6.16 27.75
N ARG A 4 -4.29 6.60 28.17
CA ARG A 4 -4.59 7.99 28.45
C ARG A 4 -4.37 8.26 29.92
N ILE A 5 -3.59 9.28 30.27
CA ILE A 5 -3.42 9.73 31.65
C ILE A 5 -4.69 10.51 32.04
N GLN A 6 -5.39 10.08 33.09
CA GLN A 6 -6.67 10.66 33.48
C GLN A 6 -6.56 12.14 33.86
N SER A 7 -5.48 12.52 34.52
CA SER A 7 -5.28 13.89 35.05
C SER A 7 -4.91 14.91 33.95
N THR A 8 -4.20 14.49 32.91
CA THR A 8 -3.69 15.41 31.86
C THR A 8 -4.32 15.19 30.50
N GLY A 9 -4.93 14.03 30.27
CA GLY A 9 -5.42 13.60 28.95
C GLY A 9 -4.33 13.15 27.98
N GLU A 10 -3.06 13.20 28.39
CA GLU A 10 -1.95 12.80 27.51
C GLU A 10 -1.97 11.32 27.19
N LEU A 11 -1.52 10.99 25.99
CA LEU A 11 -1.36 9.61 25.54
C LEU A 11 0.07 9.16 25.78
N LYS A 12 0.23 8.00 26.40
CA LYS A 12 1.51 7.38 26.70
C LYS A 12 1.49 5.90 26.33
N THR A 13 2.61 5.39 25.88
CA THR A 13 2.82 3.95 25.73
C THR A 13 3.00 3.29 27.10
N GLN A 14 2.79 1.97 27.17
CA GLN A 14 3.04 1.21 28.40
C GLN A 14 4.48 1.41 28.94
N GLY A 15 5.47 1.53 28.04
CA GLY A 15 6.86 1.77 28.41
C GLY A 15 7.08 3.15 29.01
N GLU A 16 6.39 4.18 28.52
CA GLU A 16 6.46 5.53 29.08
C GLU A 16 5.81 5.61 30.45
N VAL A 17 4.63 5.01 30.63
CA VAL A 17 3.98 4.94 31.92
C VAL A 17 4.87 4.18 32.95
N ARG A 18 5.54 3.09 32.53
CA ARG A 18 6.52 2.40 33.42
C ARG A 18 7.67 3.30 33.83
N ARG A 19 8.18 4.14 32.96
CA ARG A 19 9.24 5.10 33.30
C ARG A 19 8.76 6.16 34.28
N MET A 20 7.52 6.61 34.16
CA MET A 20 6.90 7.55 35.10
C MET A 20 6.77 6.95 36.49
N HIS A 21 6.58 5.63 36.61
CA HIS A 21 6.44 4.89 37.82
C HIS A 21 7.63 3.95 38.08
N SER A 22 8.85 4.44 37.85
CA SER A 22 10.10 3.65 37.95
C SER A 22 10.35 2.97 39.30
N ASN A 23 9.78 3.53 40.36
CA ASN A 23 9.91 2.99 41.74
C ASN A 23 8.83 1.95 42.08
N THR A 24 7.97 1.59 41.13
CA THR A 24 6.86 0.65 41.35
C THR A 24 7.06 -0.60 40.50
N SER A 25 6.97 -1.77 41.11
CA SER A 25 6.98 -3.04 40.39
C SER A 25 5.63 -3.25 39.71
N LEU A 26 5.57 -3.12 38.39
CA LEU A 26 4.35 -3.26 37.63
C LEU A 26 4.33 -4.60 36.88
N PRO A 27 3.18 -5.32 36.86
CA PRO A 27 3.05 -6.59 36.14
C PRO A 27 3.24 -6.40 34.61
N ARG A 28 3.49 -7.50 33.90
CA ARG A 28 3.66 -7.45 32.43
C ARG A 28 2.38 -7.05 31.71
N VAL A 29 1.26 -7.60 32.17
CA VAL A 29 -0.09 -7.32 31.62
C VAL A 29 -0.86 -6.49 32.61
N TRP A 30 -1.49 -5.41 32.16
CA TRP A 30 -2.27 -4.50 32.97
C TRP A 30 -3.76 -4.73 32.78
N GLY A 31 -4.42 -5.10 33.88
CA GLY A 31 -5.87 -5.17 33.99
C GLY A 31 -6.45 -3.88 34.56
N ALA A 32 -7.78 -3.83 34.69
CA ALA A 32 -8.51 -2.67 35.18
C ALA A 32 -7.99 -2.12 36.52
N ASN A 33 -7.66 -3.01 37.48
CA ASN A 33 -7.17 -2.60 38.79
C ASN A 33 -5.82 -1.86 38.70
N VAL A 34 -4.90 -2.32 37.84
CA VAL A 34 -3.61 -1.66 37.60
C VAL A 34 -3.82 -0.30 36.96
N CYS A 35 -4.67 -0.24 35.94
CA CYS A 35 -4.99 1.02 35.29
C CYS A 35 -5.60 2.03 36.26
N ALA A 36 -6.56 1.61 37.09
CA ALA A 36 -7.17 2.46 38.11
C ALA A 36 -6.15 2.96 39.13
N SER A 37 -5.24 2.10 39.60
CA SER A 37 -4.21 2.49 40.58
C SER A 37 -3.18 3.47 40.00
N LEU A 38 -2.96 3.45 38.68
CA LEU A 38 -2.05 4.36 37.99
C LEU A 38 -2.74 5.62 37.47
N GLY A 39 -4.07 5.75 37.60
CA GLY A 39 -4.82 6.89 37.08
C GLY A 39 -4.78 6.95 35.55
N ILE A 40 -4.87 5.81 34.85
CA ILE A 40 -4.80 5.71 33.40
C ILE A 40 -5.99 4.94 32.85
N ASP A 41 -6.35 5.25 31.62
CA ASP A 41 -7.38 4.54 30.87
C ASP A 41 -6.73 3.81 29.68
N PRO A 42 -7.03 2.52 29.44
CA PRO A 42 -6.55 1.85 28.24
C PRO A 42 -7.21 2.44 26.99
N VAL A 43 -6.42 2.66 25.94
CA VAL A 43 -6.93 3.12 24.65
C VAL A 43 -7.06 1.93 23.70
N LEU A 44 -8.29 1.64 23.29
CA LEU A 44 -8.59 0.57 22.35
C LEU A 44 -8.25 1.00 20.92
N ILE A 45 -7.79 0.04 20.15
CA ILE A 45 -7.51 0.25 18.72
C ILE A 45 -8.83 0.26 17.95
N THR A 46 -9.00 1.25 17.07
CA THR A 46 -10.08 1.31 16.10
C THR A 46 -9.52 1.16 14.68
N PRO A 47 -10.30 0.59 13.75
CA PRO A 47 -9.90 0.55 12.36
C PRO A 47 -9.61 1.96 11.83
N LYS A 48 -8.53 2.08 11.05
CA LYS A 48 -8.27 3.31 10.31
C LYS A 48 -9.37 3.47 9.26
N PRO A 49 -10.03 4.65 9.15
CA PRO A 49 -11.06 4.86 8.13
C PRO A 49 -10.49 4.71 6.72
N GLU A 50 -11.29 4.15 5.83
CA GLU A 50 -10.97 4.12 4.41
C GLU A 50 -10.96 5.53 3.84
N THR A 51 -10.02 5.79 2.95
CA THR A 51 -9.85 7.08 2.29
C THR A 51 -9.87 6.89 0.78
N THR A 52 -10.38 7.87 0.06
CA THR A 52 -10.48 7.87 -1.40
C THR A 52 -9.84 9.12 -1.97
N GLY A 53 -9.41 9.05 -3.23
CA GLY A 53 -8.78 10.17 -3.91
C GLY A 53 -7.51 10.64 -3.22
N TYR A 54 -7.42 11.94 -2.95
CA TYR A 54 -6.24 12.58 -2.35
C TYR A 54 -6.45 12.91 -0.87
N THR A 55 -7.11 12.00 -0.14
CA THR A 55 -7.34 12.13 1.30
C THR A 55 -6.56 11.08 2.08
N GLN A 56 -6.22 11.40 3.33
CA GLN A 56 -5.57 10.49 4.25
C GLN A 56 -6.22 10.52 5.62
N ALA A 57 -6.25 9.37 6.29
CA ALA A 57 -6.70 9.31 7.66
C ALA A 57 -5.50 9.52 8.60
N VAL A 58 -5.59 10.53 9.44
CA VAL A 58 -4.58 10.85 10.45
C VAL A 58 -5.13 10.65 11.84
N ARG A 59 -4.23 10.36 12.79
CA ARG A 59 -4.60 10.23 14.20
C ARG A 59 -5.12 11.57 14.72
N ASP A 60 -6.27 11.55 15.40
CA ASP A 60 -6.88 12.74 16.02
C ASP A 60 -7.10 12.53 17.53
N GLY A 61 -6.08 11.98 18.18
CA GLY A 61 -6.14 11.71 19.60
C GLY A 61 -6.99 10.50 19.98
N VAL A 62 -7.87 10.67 20.97
CA VAL A 62 -8.77 9.64 21.47
C VAL A 62 -10.16 10.23 21.74
N THR A 63 -11.18 9.39 21.64
CA THR A 63 -12.57 9.70 21.97
C THR A 63 -13.18 8.57 22.78
N GLN A 64 -14.35 8.77 23.37
CA GLN A 64 -15.11 7.68 24.00
C GLN A 64 -16.06 7.05 22.99
N ASP A 65 -16.14 5.71 23.02
CA ASP A 65 -17.17 4.97 22.31
C ASP A 65 -18.53 5.00 23.05
N ALA A 66 -19.56 4.38 22.47
CA ALA A 66 -20.88 4.32 23.06
C ALA A 66 -20.93 3.58 24.43
N ASN A 67 -19.92 2.80 24.75
CA ASN A 67 -19.78 2.07 26.02
C ASN A 67 -18.92 2.83 27.04
N GLY A 68 -18.44 4.03 26.69
CA GLY A 68 -17.57 4.83 27.56
C GLY A 68 -16.10 4.42 27.54
N ASN A 69 -15.69 3.50 26.67
CA ASN A 69 -14.27 3.12 26.52
C ASN A 69 -13.51 4.18 25.73
N TRP A 70 -12.28 4.46 26.12
CA TRP A 70 -11.39 5.29 25.32
C TRP A 70 -10.89 4.51 24.10
N VAL A 71 -11.09 5.09 22.92
CA VAL A 71 -10.72 4.50 21.64
C VAL A 71 -9.89 5.48 20.82
N GLN A 72 -9.14 4.95 19.89
CA GLN A 72 -8.39 5.79 18.94
C GLN A 72 -9.34 6.62 18.08
N ALA A 73 -9.13 7.93 18.03
CA ALA A 73 -9.84 8.82 17.12
C ALA A 73 -9.05 9.05 15.83
N TRP A 74 -9.76 9.18 14.73
CA TRP A 74 -9.23 9.43 13.39
C TRP A 74 -9.99 10.57 12.74
N LYS A 75 -9.29 11.37 11.95
CA LYS A 75 -9.92 12.29 10.99
C LYS A 75 -9.37 12.08 9.60
N VAL A 76 -10.22 12.31 8.61
CA VAL A 76 -9.81 12.33 7.20
C VAL A 76 -9.46 13.76 6.84
N VAL A 77 -8.28 13.95 6.27
CA VAL A 77 -7.76 15.25 5.82
C VAL A 77 -7.27 15.13 4.39
N ASP A 78 -7.21 16.24 3.68
CA ASP A 78 -6.57 16.31 2.37
C ASP A 78 -5.07 15.98 2.49
N MET A 79 -4.52 15.30 1.50
CA MET A 79 -3.08 14.99 1.44
C MET A 79 -2.27 16.21 1.03
N PHE A 80 -2.86 17.10 0.26
CA PHE A 80 -2.21 18.24 -0.35
C PHE A 80 -2.94 19.54 -0.03
N SER A 81 -2.21 20.63 0.00
CA SER A 81 -2.71 22.00 0.12
C SER A 81 -1.80 22.93 -0.66
N ASP A 82 -2.31 24.09 -1.07
CA ASP A 82 -1.50 25.11 -1.71
C ASP A 82 -0.36 25.54 -0.76
N TYR A 83 0.82 25.72 -1.32
CA TYR A 83 1.96 26.28 -0.60
C TYR A 83 2.87 27.08 -1.55
N THR A 84 3.71 27.94 -1.00
CA THR A 84 4.74 28.64 -1.76
C THR A 84 6.08 27.99 -1.45
N ASP A 85 6.83 27.63 -2.48
CA ASP A 85 8.15 27.02 -2.34
C ASP A 85 9.23 28.06 -1.94
N ASP A 86 10.46 27.59 -1.72
CA ASP A 86 11.59 28.42 -1.31
C ASP A 86 12.02 29.43 -2.39
N GLU A 87 11.60 29.23 -3.64
CA GLU A 87 11.84 30.12 -4.78
C GLU A 87 10.72 31.15 -4.98
N GLY A 88 9.67 31.09 -4.16
CA GLY A 88 8.52 31.99 -4.20
C GLY A 88 7.45 31.60 -5.22
N THR A 89 7.50 30.39 -5.76
CA THR A 89 6.52 29.86 -6.72
C THR A 89 5.35 29.23 -5.97
N LEU A 90 4.11 29.57 -6.36
CA LEU A 90 2.93 28.92 -5.82
C LEU A 90 2.78 27.51 -6.41
N VAL A 91 2.85 26.50 -5.55
CA VAL A 91 2.54 25.11 -5.88
C VAL A 91 1.12 24.81 -5.43
N THR A 92 0.20 24.63 -6.37
CA THR A 92 -1.20 24.43 -6.03
C THR A 92 -1.48 22.98 -5.59
N LYS A 93 -2.58 22.80 -4.86
CA LYS A 93 -3.10 21.47 -4.52
C LYS A 93 -3.29 20.60 -5.79
N THR A 94 -3.83 21.20 -6.85
CA THR A 94 -4.08 20.51 -8.12
C THR A 94 -2.79 20.04 -8.79
N ASP A 95 -1.72 20.83 -8.77
CA ASP A 95 -0.42 20.43 -9.31
C ASP A 95 0.13 19.21 -8.56
N GLN A 96 0.07 19.24 -7.22
CA GLN A 96 0.50 18.13 -6.38
C GLN A 96 -0.34 16.85 -6.60
N GLU A 97 -1.65 16.98 -6.78
CA GLU A 97 -2.54 15.85 -7.10
C GLU A 97 -2.21 15.24 -8.47
N ASN A 98 -1.92 16.08 -9.47
CA ASN A 98 -1.51 15.64 -10.81
C ASN A 98 -0.16 14.91 -10.77
N ASP A 99 0.82 15.45 -10.07
CA ASP A 99 2.14 14.81 -9.91
C ASP A 99 2.05 13.48 -9.17
N TYR A 100 1.24 13.44 -8.11
CA TYR A 100 0.98 12.21 -7.36
C TYR A 100 0.34 11.15 -8.25
N GLN A 101 -0.67 11.50 -9.05
CA GLN A 101 -1.33 10.58 -9.98
C GLN A 101 -0.37 10.12 -11.09
N ALA A 102 0.44 11.02 -11.63
CA ALA A 102 1.45 10.69 -12.63
C ALA A 102 2.47 9.68 -12.08
N ARG A 103 2.90 9.85 -10.82
CA ARG A 103 3.79 8.90 -10.13
C ARG A 103 3.13 7.53 -9.96
N LEU A 104 1.88 7.48 -9.49
CA LEU A 104 1.14 6.21 -9.35
C LEU A 104 0.97 5.49 -10.69
N ASN A 105 0.62 6.23 -11.75
CA ASN A 105 0.52 5.69 -13.10
C ASN A 105 1.87 5.14 -13.59
N GLY A 106 2.97 5.84 -13.28
CA GLY A 106 4.32 5.40 -13.63
C GLY A 106 4.72 4.11 -12.90
N GLU A 107 4.45 4.02 -11.59
CA GLU A 107 4.73 2.83 -10.77
C GLU A 107 3.90 1.62 -11.26
N ALA A 108 2.60 1.81 -11.52
CA ALA A 108 1.73 0.77 -12.07
C ALA A 108 2.21 0.30 -13.44
N ALA A 109 2.56 1.23 -14.32
CA ALA A 109 3.08 0.92 -15.66
C ALA A 109 4.42 0.16 -15.61
N ALA A 110 5.30 0.49 -14.66
CA ALA A 110 6.56 -0.23 -14.46
C ALA A 110 6.30 -1.66 -13.97
N SER A 111 5.34 -1.85 -13.06
CA SER A 111 4.93 -3.18 -12.60
C SER A 111 4.40 -4.06 -13.73
N VAL A 112 3.50 -3.52 -14.57
CA VAL A 112 2.96 -4.23 -15.75
C VAL A 112 4.09 -4.62 -16.71
N ARG A 113 5.04 -3.72 -17.00
CA ARG A 113 6.16 -4.05 -17.89
C ARG A 113 7.05 -5.15 -17.31
N THR A 114 7.31 -5.12 -16.01
CA THR A 114 8.09 -6.16 -15.32
C THR A 114 7.40 -7.52 -15.41
N GLN A 115 6.10 -7.58 -15.18
CA GLN A 115 5.33 -8.81 -15.29
C GLN A 115 5.29 -9.33 -16.74
N ARG A 116 5.06 -8.44 -17.71
CA ARG A 116 5.13 -8.77 -19.15
C ARG A 116 6.47 -9.38 -19.53
N ASP A 117 7.56 -8.75 -19.13
CA ASP A 117 8.91 -9.19 -19.48
C ASP A 117 9.22 -10.56 -18.87
N LYS A 118 8.74 -10.80 -17.65
CA LYS A 118 8.82 -12.13 -17.01
C LYS A 118 8.06 -13.18 -17.83
N LEU A 119 6.82 -12.90 -18.23
CA LEU A 119 6.01 -13.86 -19.02
C LEU A 119 6.60 -14.11 -20.41
N LEU A 120 7.19 -13.08 -21.03
CA LEU A 120 7.92 -13.22 -22.30
C LEU A 120 9.14 -14.15 -22.12
N ALA A 121 9.96 -13.91 -21.08
CA ALA A 121 11.12 -14.74 -20.77
C ALA A 121 10.72 -16.20 -20.47
N GLU A 122 9.65 -16.42 -19.71
CA GLU A 122 9.11 -17.75 -19.44
C GLU A 122 8.65 -18.50 -20.68
N SER A 123 8.39 -17.81 -21.79
CA SER A 123 7.96 -18.38 -23.06
C SER A 123 9.06 -18.46 -24.14
N ASP A 124 10.28 -17.96 -23.86
CA ASP A 124 11.39 -17.94 -24.83
C ASP A 124 11.84 -19.33 -25.27
N TRP A 125 11.70 -20.33 -24.38
CA TRP A 125 12.05 -21.71 -24.68
C TRP A 125 11.32 -22.27 -25.91
N VAL A 126 10.11 -21.78 -26.22
CA VAL A 126 9.33 -22.24 -27.38
C VAL A 126 10.05 -21.90 -28.70
N THR A 127 10.59 -20.68 -28.76
CA THR A 127 11.37 -20.23 -29.92
C THR A 127 12.71 -20.96 -30.01
N VAL A 128 13.41 -21.09 -28.87
CA VAL A 128 14.69 -21.81 -28.81
C VAL A 128 14.52 -23.24 -29.23
N LYS A 129 13.48 -23.94 -28.74
CA LYS A 129 13.17 -25.32 -29.14
C LYS A 129 12.96 -25.47 -30.64
N ALA A 130 12.20 -24.55 -31.26
CA ALA A 130 11.98 -24.61 -32.71
C ALA A 130 13.27 -24.40 -33.51
N VAL A 131 14.14 -23.49 -33.05
CA VAL A 131 15.46 -23.24 -33.68
C VAL A 131 16.36 -24.46 -33.56
N ASP A 132 16.47 -25.08 -32.35
CA ASP A 132 17.30 -26.25 -32.13
C ASP A 132 16.86 -27.45 -32.96
N GLN A 133 15.55 -27.70 -33.05
CA GLN A 133 15.00 -28.78 -33.86
C GLN A 133 15.28 -28.58 -35.36
N ASN A 134 15.14 -27.36 -35.84
CA ASN A 134 15.47 -27.04 -37.24
C ASN A 134 16.97 -27.17 -37.55
N ALA A 135 17.83 -26.83 -36.59
CA ALA A 135 19.28 -27.02 -36.75
C ALA A 135 19.70 -28.47 -36.84
N GLN A 136 19.00 -29.38 -36.14
CA GLN A 136 19.29 -30.80 -36.15
C GLN A 136 18.77 -31.51 -37.40
N ASP A 137 17.51 -31.26 -37.77
CA ASP A 137 16.78 -32.09 -38.75
C ASP A 137 16.38 -31.34 -40.02
N SER A 138 16.60 -30.03 -40.11
CA SER A 138 16.19 -29.17 -41.25
C SER A 138 14.68 -29.30 -41.61
N LEU A 139 13.83 -29.59 -40.62
CA LEU A 139 12.42 -29.96 -40.81
C LEU A 139 11.50 -28.74 -41.04
N GLY A 140 11.99 -27.51 -40.94
CA GLY A 140 11.18 -26.31 -41.06
C GLY A 140 10.12 -26.17 -39.96
N ILE A 141 10.41 -26.67 -38.74
CA ILE A 141 9.49 -26.61 -37.61
C ILE A 141 9.20 -25.16 -37.27
N GLN A 142 7.93 -24.84 -37.23
CA GLN A 142 7.45 -23.50 -36.87
C GLN A 142 7.05 -23.45 -35.39
N VAL A 143 7.24 -22.28 -34.77
CA VAL A 143 6.65 -22.01 -33.45
C VAL A 143 5.12 -22.11 -33.60
N PRO A 144 4.42 -22.88 -32.74
CA PRO A 144 2.96 -22.99 -32.82
C PRO A 144 2.27 -21.61 -32.75
N GLN A 145 1.26 -21.39 -33.59
CA GLN A 145 0.60 -20.10 -33.75
C GLN A 145 0.07 -19.56 -32.40
N VAL A 146 -0.49 -20.44 -31.56
CA VAL A 146 -1.01 -20.06 -30.24
C VAL A 146 0.05 -19.40 -29.33
N TRP A 147 1.32 -19.80 -29.45
CA TRP A 147 2.42 -19.18 -28.72
C TRP A 147 2.84 -17.85 -29.36
N LEU A 148 2.78 -17.74 -30.70
CA LEU A 148 3.06 -16.46 -31.37
C LEU A 148 2.01 -15.43 -30.96
N ASP A 149 0.73 -15.80 -30.97
CA ASP A 149 -0.40 -14.94 -30.61
C ASP A 149 -0.30 -14.50 -29.14
N TYR A 150 -0.02 -15.44 -28.23
CA TYR A 150 0.21 -15.16 -26.81
C TYR A 150 1.34 -14.13 -26.61
N ARG A 151 2.49 -14.38 -27.22
CA ARG A 151 3.65 -13.48 -27.13
C ARG A 151 3.41 -12.12 -27.76
N GLN A 152 2.63 -12.08 -28.86
CA GLN A 152 2.24 -10.80 -29.45
C GLN A 152 1.29 -10.04 -28.53
N ALA A 153 0.28 -10.68 -27.98
CA ALA A 153 -0.62 -10.06 -27.01
C ALA A 153 0.13 -9.51 -25.77
N LEU A 154 1.16 -10.22 -25.29
CA LEU A 154 2.03 -9.70 -24.21
C LEU A 154 2.80 -8.45 -24.65
N ARG A 155 3.33 -8.38 -25.88
CA ARG A 155 4.04 -7.18 -26.36
C ARG A 155 3.10 -5.97 -26.45
N ASP A 156 1.84 -6.22 -26.84
CA ASP A 156 0.83 -5.19 -27.04
C ASP A 156 0.10 -4.80 -25.73
N ILE A 157 0.40 -5.44 -24.60
CA ILE A 157 -0.32 -5.25 -23.34
C ILE A 157 -0.33 -3.80 -22.86
N THR A 158 0.70 -3.01 -23.21
CA THR A 158 0.78 -1.59 -22.85
C THR A 158 -0.17 -0.71 -23.65
N SER A 159 -0.78 -1.25 -24.69
CA SER A 159 -1.82 -0.59 -25.50
C SER A 159 -3.23 -0.99 -25.06
N HIS A 160 -3.35 -1.84 -24.04
CA HIS A 160 -4.64 -2.28 -23.51
C HIS A 160 -5.40 -1.10 -22.90
N ALA A 161 -6.74 -1.09 -23.05
CA ALA A 161 -7.59 0.02 -22.59
C ALA A 161 -7.48 0.27 -21.06
N ASN A 162 -7.23 -0.77 -20.27
CA ASN A 162 -7.09 -0.70 -18.82
C ASN A 162 -5.64 -0.38 -18.36
N PHE A 163 -4.68 -0.23 -19.30
CA PHE A 163 -3.31 0.11 -18.92
C PHE A 163 -3.25 1.50 -18.25
N PRO A 164 -2.53 1.68 -17.15
CA PRO A 164 -1.62 0.72 -16.48
C PRO A 164 -2.27 -0.12 -15.35
N TYR A 165 -3.57 -0.08 -15.17
CA TYR A 165 -4.31 -0.73 -14.07
C TYR A 165 -5.01 -2.02 -14.51
N LEU A 166 -4.23 -2.94 -15.07
CA LEU A 166 -4.72 -4.23 -15.57
C LEU A 166 -5.24 -5.12 -14.45
N GLN A 167 -6.34 -5.82 -14.73
CA GLN A 167 -6.86 -6.89 -13.89
C GLN A 167 -6.33 -8.24 -14.39
N ASP A 168 -6.48 -9.31 -13.60
CA ASP A 168 -6.02 -10.64 -13.99
C ASP A 168 -6.63 -11.12 -15.32
N ALA A 169 -7.89 -10.76 -15.59
CA ALA A 169 -8.60 -11.10 -16.82
C ALA A 169 -8.09 -10.36 -18.06
N ASP A 170 -7.34 -9.26 -17.90
CA ASP A 170 -6.78 -8.48 -19.01
C ASP A 170 -5.48 -9.11 -19.56
N TRP A 171 -4.90 -10.05 -18.82
CA TRP A 171 -3.68 -10.72 -19.25
C TRP A 171 -3.97 -11.87 -20.21
N PRO A 172 -3.16 -12.04 -21.28
CA PRO A 172 -3.33 -13.16 -22.19
C PRO A 172 -3.11 -14.49 -21.49
N VAL A 173 -3.96 -15.46 -21.82
CA VAL A 173 -3.89 -16.82 -21.24
C VAL A 173 -2.73 -17.56 -21.87
N LYS A 174 -1.86 -18.14 -21.05
CA LYS A 174 -0.71 -18.96 -21.49
C LYS A 174 -1.23 -20.24 -22.11
N PRO A 175 -0.76 -20.63 -23.34
CA PRO A 175 -1.13 -21.87 -24.02
C PRO A 175 -0.64 -23.13 -23.29
#